data_eadc1e1bec3fb529b4b11c8537866d19
#
_entry.id   eadc1e1bec3fb529b4b11c8537866d19
#
_cell.length_a   1.000
_cell.length_b   1.000
_cell.length_c   1.000
_cell.angle_alpha   90.00
_cell.angle_beta   90.00
_cell.angle_gamma   90.00
#
_symmetry.space_group_name_H-M   'P 1'
#
loop_
_entity.id
_entity.type
_entity.pdbx_description
1 polymer ?
#
loop_
_entity_poly.entity_id
_entity_poly.type
_entity_poly.pdbx_seq_one_letter_code
_entity_poly.pdbx_strand_id
1 'polypeptide(L)'
;MRKISLQWRLTILTTMLITVLCGCLTFFLYKNGVYYIDTLQETVTDQGTTPEAVYIDIPDNEWDDFVAQFSMEVYNSKSDYRSRSLLITAIVALFGGAVTYFVSGRALKPLREFSETVEKVQAQNLTEYTIEENKIAELDRLRTSYNKMLLRLSESFETQRQFTGNAAHEIRTPLALMQAQLDLYHAAENSENEAAAQETIQMVTEQNERLSKLVRTLLDMSELQTVARNEKIEMQGLIEEVLADLEPLAQEKNIELIQKTQNSSDGRTDGTEESLLVACSVNSNEKPEDELILTGSDILIYRMIYNLVENAIKYNRVDGTVTVSAKREKNEVVLTVADTGNGIDETFREQIFEPFFRVDKSRSRKIGGVGLGLAMVREIVQVHDGEIEVHGNEQGGTTFEVRMGMGWNRRIK
;
A
#
# COMPACT_ATOMS: atom_id res chain seq x y z
N MET A 1 24.01 -17.34 -19.84
CA MET A 1 24.68 -17.99 -18.71
C MET A 1 23.62 -18.56 -17.78
N ARG A 2 23.54 -19.90 -17.60
CA ARG A 2 22.63 -20.52 -16.64
C ARG A 2 23.04 -20.08 -15.23
N LYS A 3 22.15 -19.37 -14.54
CA LYS A 3 22.39 -18.94 -13.15
C LYS A 3 22.49 -20.18 -12.26
N ILE A 4 23.66 -20.38 -11.64
CA ILE A 4 23.88 -21.48 -10.69
C ILE A 4 22.90 -21.29 -9.52
N SER A 5 22.18 -22.35 -9.14
CA SER A 5 21.21 -22.29 -8.04
C SER A 5 21.88 -21.88 -6.72
N LEU A 6 21.13 -21.23 -5.82
CA LEU A 6 21.63 -20.79 -4.50
C LEU A 6 22.21 -21.97 -3.70
N GLN A 7 21.58 -23.14 -3.78
CA GLN A 7 22.07 -24.39 -3.17
C GLN A 7 23.48 -24.72 -3.63
N TRP A 8 23.74 -24.72 -4.94
CA TRP A 8 25.07 -25.02 -5.48
C TRP A 8 26.12 -23.96 -5.09
N ARG A 9 25.76 -22.69 -5.08
CA ARG A 9 26.66 -21.61 -4.64
C ARG A 9 27.06 -21.79 -3.18
N LEU A 10 26.09 -22.07 -2.30
CA LEU A 10 26.33 -22.28 -0.88
C LEU A 10 27.20 -23.54 -0.67
N THR A 11 26.88 -24.65 -1.35
CA THR A 11 27.63 -25.88 -1.26
C THR A 11 29.09 -25.70 -1.73
N ILE A 12 29.31 -25.04 -2.87
CA ILE A 12 30.66 -24.78 -3.37
C ILE A 12 31.47 -23.93 -2.39
N LEU A 13 30.86 -22.84 -1.87
CA LEU A 13 31.54 -21.93 -0.95
C LEU A 13 31.90 -22.62 0.37
N THR A 14 30.95 -23.37 0.96
CA THR A 14 31.20 -24.09 2.23
C THR A 14 32.16 -25.25 2.05
N THR A 15 32.06 -25.98 0.93
CA THR A 15 33.03 -27.08 0.64
C THR A 15 34.44 -26.51 0.43
N MET A 16 34.59 -25.39 -0.28
CA MET A 16 35.85 -24.70 -0.45
C MET A 16 36.43 -24.26 0.90
N LEU A 17 35.61 -23.68 1.78
CA LEU A 17 36.02 -23.25 3.12
C LEU A 17 36.49 -24.43 3.95
N ILE A 18 35.74 -25.54 3.96
CA ILE A 18 36.08 -26.78 4.68
C ILE A 18 37.40 -27.34 4.14
N THR A 19 37.58 -27.39 2.82
CA THR A 19 38.78 -27.90 2.19
C THR A 19 40.01 -27.07 2.57
N VAL A 20 39.92 -25.75 2.55
CA VAL A 20 41.01 -24.85 2.97
C VAL A 20 41.31 -25.03 4.45
N LEU A 21 40.32 -25.10 5.31
CA LEU A 21 40.50 -25.29 6.75
C LEU A 21 41.17 -26.63 7.05
N CYS A 22 40.67 -27.73 6.43
CA CYS A 22 41.28 -29.05 6.57
C CYS A 22 42.72 -29.10 6.02
N GLY A 23 42.95 -28.43 4.87
CA GLY A 23 44.31 -28.32 4.29
C GLY A 23 45.28 -27.60 5.21
N CYS A 24 44.89 -26.48 5.80
CA CYS A 24 45.69 -25.73 6.80
C CYS A 24 45.98 -26.59 8.05
N LEU A 25 44.94 -27.27 8.56
CA LEU A 25 45.11 -28.14 9.73
C LEU A 25 46.06 -29.31 9.44
N THR A 26 45.90 -29.98 8.29
CA THR A 26 46.76 -31.06 7.85
C THR A 26 48.20 -30.59 7.67
N PHE A 27 48.40 -29.42 7.06
CA PHE A 27 49.71 -28.82 6.91
C PHE A 27 50.39 -28.56 8.26
N PHE A 28 49.64 -27.99 9.21
CA PHE A 28 50.14 -27.71 10.56
C PHE A 28 50.52 -29.00 11.30
N LEU A 29 49.61 -30.00 11.29
CA LEU A 29 49.87 -31.29 11.93
C LEU A 29 51.05 -32.02 11.29
N TYR A 30 51.16 -31.97 9.96
CA TYR A 30 52.31 -32.55 9.25
C TYR A 30 53.61 -31.87 9.64
N LYS A 31 53.68 -30.54 9.64
CA LYS A 31 54.86 -29.78 10.05
C LYS A 31 55.26 -30.10 11.49
N ASN A 32 54.28 -30.15 12.39
CA ASN A 32 54.51 -30.47 13.79
C ASN A 32 54.99 -31.91 13.97
N GLY A 33 54.36 -32.88 13.26
CA GLY A 33 54.77 -34.29 13.28
C GLY A 33 56.16 -34.50 12.72
N VAL A 34 56.53 -33.87 11.59
CA VAL A 34 57.88 -33.92 11.02
C VAL A 34 58.91 -33.33 11.97
N TYR A 35 58.61 -32.21 12.64
CA TYR A 35 59.49 -31.61 13.62
C TYR A 35 59.82 -32.57 14.76
N TYR A 36 58.84 -33.27 15.32
CA TYR A 36 59.08 -34.26 16.37
C TYR A 36 59.88 -35.45 15.88
N ILE A 37 59.63 -35.93 14.64
CA ILE A 37 60.41 -37.05 14.04
C ILE A 37 61.83 -36.60 13.80
N ASP A 38 62.10 -35.39 13.32
CA ASP A 38 63.44 -34.85 13.11
C ASP A 38 64.22 -34.72 14.44
N THR A 39 63.54 -34.22 15.48
CA THR A 39 64.15 -34.10 16.82
C THR A 39 64.48 -35.46 17.40
N LEU A 40 63.61 -36.49 17.23
CA LEU A 40 63.86 -37.83 17.65
C LEU A 40 65.09 -38.46 16.86
N GLN A 41 65.13 -38.22 15.56
CA GLN A 41 66.25 -38.67 14.71
C GLN A 41 67.55 -38.04 15.18
N GLU A 42 67.59 -36.74 15.45
CA GLU A 42 68.78 -36.04 15.95
C GLU A 42 69.20 -36.57 17.32
N THR A 43 68.21 -36.78 18.23
CA THR A 43 68.52 -37.37 19.56
C THR A 43 69.09 -38.79 19.49
N VAL A 44 68.60 -39.59 18.54
CA VAL A 44 69.12 -40.98 18.38
C VAL A 44 70.47 -41.02 17.68
N THR A 45 70.74 -40.11 16.73
CA THR A 45 71.99 -40.08 15.97
C THR A 45 73.14 -39.31 16.65
N ASP A 46 72.80 -38.45 17.66
CA ASP A 46 73.80 -37.69 18.41
C ASP A 46 74.39 -38.52 19.54
N GLN A 47 75.60 -39.10 19.29
CA GLN A 47 76.32 -39.95 20.24
C GLN A 47 76.73 -39.15 21.50
N GLY A 48 75.79 -38.88 22.42
CA GLY A 48 76.15 -38.59 23.80
C GLY A 48 76.55 -37.13 24.11
N THR A 49 76.31 -36.17 23.24
CA THR A 49 76.62 -34.74 23.50
C THR A 49 75.55 -34.01 24.21
N THR A 50 74.30 -34.53 24.32
CA THR A 50 73.21 -33.94 25.04
C THR A 50 72.78 -34.76 26.25
N PRO A 51 72.21 -34.12 27.35
CA PRO A 51 71.74 -34.80 28.56
C PRO A 51 70.54 -35.74 28.32
N GLU A 52 69.91 -35.69 27.19
CA GLU A 52 68.70 -36.43 26.80
C GLU A 52 69.00 -37.55 25.76
N ALA A 53 70.27 -37.83 25.47
CA ALA A 53 70.69 -38.89 24.49
C ALA A 53 70.14 -40.24 24.91
N VAL A 54 69.45 -40.91 23.98
CA VAL A 54 69.02 -42.31 24.15
C VAL A 54 70.24 -43.18 23.93
N TYR A 55 70.71 -43.86 25.00
CA TYR A 55 71.80 -44.77 24.91
C TYR A 55 71.36 -46.05 24.20
N ILE A 56 71.85 -46.27 22.97
CA ILE A 56 71.62 -47.48 22.21
C ILE A 56 72.95 -48.22 22.15
N ASP A 57 73.07 -49.42 22.72
CA ASP A 57 74.26 -50.24 22.76
C ASP A 57 74.45 -50.96 21.42
N ILE A 58 75.02 -50.25 20.44
CA ILE A 58 75.36 -50.78 19.11
C ILE A 58 76.88 -50.75 18.96
N PRO A 59 77.50 -51.85 18.49
CA PRO A 59 78.95 -51.90 18.22
C PRO A 59 79.34 -50.82 17.18
N ASP A 60 80.52 -50.20 17.39
CA ASP A 60 81.00 -49.11 16.52
C ASP A 60 81.11 -49.52 15.04
N ASN A 61 81.33 -50.77 14.75
CA ASN A 61 81.41 -51.32 13.37
C ASN A 61 80.02 -51.46 12.68
N GLU A 62 78.93 -51.38 13.42
CA GLU A 62 77.55 -51.52 12.92
C GLU A 62 76.78 -50.18 12.99
N TRP A 63 77.41 -49.16 13.56
CA TRP A 63 76.76 -47.85 13.75
C TRP A 63 76.36 -47.17 12.44
N ASP A 64 77.22 -47.14 11.45
CA ASP A 64 76.95 -46.50 10.16
C ASP A 64 75.83 -47.22 9.41
N ASP A 65 75.72 -48.51 9.47
CA ASP A 65 74.63 -49.29 8.87
C ASP A 65 73.29 -49.03 9.61
N PHE A 66 73.38 -48.97 10.94
CA PHE A 66 72.19 -48.61 11.74
C PHE A 66 71.66 -47.23 11.41
N VAL A 67 72.53 -46.19 11.37
CA VAL A 67 72.13 -44.82 11.02
C VAL A 67 71.58 -44.76 9.61
N ALA A 68 72.11 -45.47 8.65
CA ALA A 68 71.61 -45.54 7.28
C ALA A 68 70.24 -46.21 7.22
N GLN A 69 70.04 -47.33 7.89
CA GLN A 69 68.74 -48.01 7.97
C GLN A 69 67.69 -47.15 8.69
N PHE A 70 68.02 -46.56 9.83
CA PHE A 70 67.15 -45.70 10.62
C PHE A 70 66.72 -44.45 9.85
N SER A 71 67.66 -43.80 9.16
CA SER A 71 67.40 -42.66 8.31
C SER A 71 66.46 -43.01 7.16
N MET A 72 66.57 -44.18 6.57
CA MET A 72 65.69 -44.68 5.51
C MET A 72 64.29 -44.99 6.05
N GLU A 73 64.19 -45.59 7.24
CA GLU A 73 62.92 -45.86 7.92
C GLU A 73 62.19 -44.56 8.29
N VAL A 74 62.89 -43.55 8.81
CA VAL A 74 62.35 -42.21 9.09
C VAL A 74 61.86 -41.55 7.82
N TYR A 75 62.58 -41.60 6.71
CA TYR A 75 62.15 -41.05 5.43
C TYR A 75 60.85 -41.71 4.93
N ASN A 76 60.79 -43.05 4.98
CA ASN A 76 59.59 -43.79 4.58
C ASN A 76 58.39 -43.44 5.46
N SER A 77 58.58 -43.35 6.78
CA SER A 77 57.56 -42.98 7.75
C SER A 77 57.00 -41.55 7.48
N LYS A 78 57.87 -40.58 7.15
CA LYS A 78 57.46 -39.24 6.74
C LYS A 78 56.62 -39.25 5.45
N SER A 79 57.05 -40.08 4.46
CA SER A 79 56.34 -40.24 3.19
C SER A 79 54.95 -40.84 3.39
N ASP A 80 54.87 -41.91 4.19
CA ASP A 80 53.60 -42.58 4.52
C ASP A 80 52.65 -41.68 5.32
N TYR A 81 53.21 -40.99 6.31
CA TYR A 81 52.41 -40.01 7.08
C TYR A 81 51.80 -38.92 6.19
N ARG A 82 52.58 -38.35 5.24
CA ARG A 82 52.11 -37.37 4.26
C ARG A 82 50.98 -37.94 3.38
N SER A 83 51.19 -39.15 2.84
CA SER A 83 50.20 -39.78 1.95
C SER A 83 48.90 -40.09 2.67
N ARG A 84 48.95 -40.65 3.89
CA ARG A 84 47.77 -40.91 4.74
C ARG A 84 47.06 -39.64 5.14
N SER A 85 47.79 -38.58 5.54
CA SER A 85 47.19 -37.27 5.89
C SER A 85 46.45 -36.64 4.73
N LEU A 86 47.00 -36.68 3.51
CA LEU A 86 46.33 -36.17 2.30
C LEU A 86 45.07 -36.98 1.97
N LEU A 87 45.12 -38.31 2.11
CA LEU A 87 43.98 -39.19 1.86
C LEU A 87 42.86 -38.92 2.85
N ILE A 88 43.15 -38.79 4.14
CA ILE A 88 42.16 -38.43 5.18
C ILE A 88 41.54 -37.08 4.89
N THR A 89 42.35 -36.08 4.52
CA THR A 89 41.87 -34.74 4.17
C THR A 89 40.90 -34.76 2.98
N ALA A 90 41.22 -35.53 1.95
CA ALA A 90 40.38 -35.71 0.77
C ALA A 90 39.02 -36.37 1.13
N ILE A 91 39.05 -37.42 1.98
CA ILE A 91 37.82 -38.09 2.46
C ILE A 91 36.96 -37.14 3.27
N VAL A 92 37.52 -36.38 4.19
CA VAL A 92 36.80 -35.42 5.02
C VAL A 92 36.20 -34.30 4.17
N ALA A 93 36.91 -33.77 3.18
CA ALA A 93 36.43 -32.75 2.27
C ALA A 93 35.25 -33.25 1.42
N LEU A 94 35.33 -34.46 0.87
CA LEU A 94 34.26 -35.10 0.10
C LEU A 94 33.01 -35.35 0.96
N PHE A 95 33.20 -35.94 2.14
CA PHE A 95 32.10 -36.20 3.07
C PHE A 95 31.43 -34.91 3.55
N GLY A 96 32.21 -33.90 3.93
CA GLY A 96 31.74 -32.58 4.33
C GLY A 96 30.97 -31.90 3.21
N GLY A 97 31.44 -32.00 1.96
CA GLY A 97 30.71 -31.49 0.78
C GLY A 97 29.37 -32.18 0.57
N ALA A 98 29.33 -33.52 0.70
CA ALA A 98 28.09 -34.27 0.57
C ALA A 98 27.04 -33.88 1.66
N VAL A 99 27.49 -33.82 2.92
CA VAL A 99 26.63 -33.42 4.05
C VAL A 99 26.09 -31.98 3.84
N THR A 100 26.97 -31.07 3.45
CA THR A 100 26.57 -29.66 3.17
C THR A 100 25.55 -29.56 2.05
N TYR A 101 25.71 -30.34 0.98
CA TYR A 101 24.77 -30.40 -0.12
C TYR A 101 23.36 -30.82 0.35
N PHE A 102 23.30 -31.88 1.14
CA PHE A 102 22.05 -32.41 1.68
C PHE A 102 21.37 -31.44 2.64
N VAL A 103 22.13 -30.89 3.60
CA VAL A 103 21.60 -29.92 4.61
C VAL A 103 21.14 -28.63 3.94
N SER A 104 21.95 -28.10 3.02
CA SER A 104 21.59 -26.89 2.26
C SER A 104 20.34 -27.09 1.41
N GLY A 105 20.22 -28.26 0.75
CA GLY A 105 19.00 -28.58 -0.02
C GLY A 105 17.74 -28.60 0.83
N ARG A 106 17.83 -29.21 2.01
CA ARG A 106 16.69 -29.29 2.95
C ARG A 106 16.38 -27.92 3.56
N ALA A 107 17.38 -27.13 3.93
CA ALA A 107 17.21 -25.81 4.53
C ALA A 107 16.61 -24.78 3.55
N LEU A 108 16.92 -24.91 2.24
CA LEU A 108 16.42 -24.00 1.20
C LEU A 108 15.08 -24.45 0.59
N LYS A 109 14.58 -25.64 0.91
CA LYS A 109 13.32 -26.16 0.38
C LYS A 109 12.12 -25.22 0.65
N PRO A 110 11.90 -24.70 1.87
CA PRO A 110 10.78 -23.83 2.16
C PRO A 110 10.84 -22.49 1.36
N LEU A 111 12.03 -21.96 1.13
CA LEU A 111 12.22 -20.76 0.33
C LEU A 111 11.89 -20.99 -1.15
N ARG A 112 12.19 -22.17 -1.66
CA ARG A 112 11.86 -22.54 -3.03
C ARG A 112 10.35 -22.72 -3.21
N GLU A 113 9.67 -23.39 -2.29
CA GLU A 113 8.22 -23.56 -2.27
C GLU A 113 7.51 -22.19 -2.18
N PHE A 114 8.02 -21.29 -1.33
CA PHE A 114 7.55 -19.89 -1.26
C PHE A 114 7.67 -19.20 -2.62
N SER A 115 8.84 -19.27 -3.27
CA SER A 115 9.07 -18.64 -4.58
C SER A 115 8.15 -19.21 -5.68
N GLU A 116 7.93 -20.52 -5.68
CA GLU A 116 7.05 -21.21 -6.65
C GLU A 116 5.57 -20.82 -6.42
N THR A 117 5.16 -20.59 -5.17
CA THR A 117 3.81 -20.13 -4.85
C THR A 117 3.60 -18.69 -5.30
N VAL A 118 4.58 -17.80 -5.02
CA VAL A 118 4.53 -16.40 -5.47
C VAL A 118 4.43 -16.29 -7.00
N GLU A 119 5.15 -17.15 -7.75
CA GLU A 119 5.14 -17.14 -9.22
C GLU A 119 3.79 -17.55 -9.81
N LYS A 120 2.99 -18.36 -9.10
CA LYS A 120 1.67 -18.82 -9.55
C LYS A 120 0.55 -17.82 -9.30
N VAL A 121 0.78 -16.79 -8.48
CA VAL A 121 -0.23 -15.79 -8.16
C VAL A 121 -0.55 -14.92 -9.37
N GLN A 122 -1.84 -14.82 -9.69
CA GLN A 122 -2.40 -13.97 -10.75
C GLN A 122 -3.56 -13.16 -10.17
N ALA A 123 -3.96 -12.10 -10.87
CA ALA A 123 -5.06 -11.24 -10.43
C ALA A 123 -6.41 -11.98 -10.21
N GLN A 124 -6.58 -13.14 -10.86
CA GLN A 124 -7.82 -13.95 -10.77
C GLN A 124 -7.82 -14.96 -9.60
N ASN A 125 -6.66 -15.23 -8.97
CA ASN A 125 -6.51 -16.29 -7.96
C ASN A 125 -5.76 -15.83 -6.69
N LEU A 126 -5.81 -14.54 -6.37
CA LEU A 126 -5.07 -13.93 -5.26
C LEU A 126 -5.32 -14.59 -3.90
N THR A 127 -6.56 -15.08 -3.67
CA THR A 127 -6.96 -15.68 -2.39
C THR A 127 -6.71 -17.18 -2.32
N GLU A 128 -6.50 -17.87 -3.47
CA GLU A 128 -6.26 -19.31 -3.52
C GLU A 128 -4.83 -19.70 -3.12
N TYR A 129 -3.85 -18.78 -3.29
CA TYR A 129 -2.44 -19.03 -3.06
C TYR A 129 -1.92 -18.35 -1.78
N THR A 130 -2.64 -18.54 -0.67
CA THR A 130 -2.11 -18.16 0.65
C THR A 130 -1.05 -19.16 1.08
N ILE A 131 0.04 -18.64 1.64
CA ILE A 131 1.14 -19.47 2.13
C ILE A 131 0.83 -19.93 3.54
N GLU A 132 0.94 -21.25 3.80
CA GLU A 132 0.71 -21.85 5.11
C GLU A 132 1.80 -21.51 6.12
N GLU A 133 1.52 -21.72 7.42
CA GLU A 133 2.46 -21.47 8.51
C GLU A 133 3.80 -22.20 8.32
N ASN A 134 4.89 -21.49 8.58
CA ASN A 134 6.26 -22.06 8.53
C ASN A 134 6.90 -21.99 9.92
N LYS A 135 7.67 -23.04 10.26
CA LYS A 135 8.38 -23.15 11.56
C LYS A 135 9.58 -22.21 11.66
N ILE A 136 10.02 -21.58 10.56
CA ILE A 136 11.16 -20.67 10.51
C ILE A 136 10.64 -19.24 10.68
N ALA A 137 11.01 -18.57 11.76
CA ALA A 137 10.47 -17.26 12.16
C ALA A 137 10.63 -16.17 11.09
N GLU A 138 11.76 -16.15 10.36
CA GLU A 138 12.02 -15.18 9.30
C GLU A 138 11.11 -15.40 8.10
N LEU A 139 10.86 -16.65 7.73
CA LEU A 139 9.95 -17.01 6.65
C LEU A 139 8.49 -16.78 7.05
N ASP A 140 8.13 -16.95 8.32
CA ASP A 140 6.79 -16.69 8.82
C ASP A 140 6.44 -15.20 8.81
N ARG A 141 7.39 -14.33 9.15
CA ARG A 141 7.22 -12.87 8.97
C ARG A 141 7.01 -12.48 7.52
N LEU A 142 7.80 -13.07 6.61
CA LEU A 142 7.66 -12.82 5.17
C LEU A 142 6.30 -13.29 4.66
N ARG A 143 5.86 -14.49 5.08
CA ARG A 143 4.54 -15.07 4.81
C ARG A 143 3.42 -14.13 5.25
N THR A 144 3.50 -13.65 6.50
CA THR A 144 2.47 -12.77 7.06
C THR A 144 2.36 -11.47 6.27
N SER A 145 3.49 -10.85 5.95
CA SER A 145 3.53 -9.64 5.14
C SER A 145 3.01 -9.86 3.72
N TYR A 146 3.37 -10.98 3.11
CA TYR A 146 2.93 -11.37 1.78
C TYR A 146 1.41 -11.63 1.74
N ASN A 147 0.87 -12.45 2.66
CA ASN A 147 -0.56 -12.74 2.74
C ASN A 147 -1.38 -11.47 2.99
N LYS A 148 -0.87 -10.55 3.85
CA LYS A 148 -1.50 -9.24 4.06
C LYS A 148 -1.51 -8.37 2.80
N MET A 149 -0.42 -8.42 2.01
CA MET A 149 -0.37 -7.73 0.72
C MET A 149 -1.37 -8.33 -0.28
N LEU A 150 -1.48 -9.66 -0.36
CA LEU A 150 -2.46 -10.33 -1.22
C LEU A 150 -3.90 -9.98 -0.86
N LEU A 151 -4.24 -9.94 0.44
CA LEU A 151 -5.56 -9.53 0.89
C LEU A 151 -5.90 -8.11 0.43
N ARG A 152 -5.00 -7.15 0.67
CA ARG A 152 -5.19 -5.76 0.21
C ARG A 152 -5.32 -5.65 -1.30
N LEU A 153 -4.54 -6.43 -2.03
CA LEU A 153 -4.59 -6.45 -3.49
C LEU A 153 -5.92 -7.05 -3.98
N SER A 154 -6.39 -8.13 -3.36
CA SER A 154 -7.68 -8.76 -3.65
C SER A 154 -8.85 -7.81 -3.41
N GLU A 155 -8.87 -7.11 -2.26
CA GLU A 155 -9.87 -6.10 -1.94
C GLU A 155 -9.86 -4.96 -2.97
N SER A 156 -8.66 -4.49 -3.36
CA SER A 156 -8.52 -3.44 -4.37
C SER A 156 -9.04 -3.88 -5.75
N PHE A 157 -8.73 -5.10 -6.19
CA PHE A 157 -9.23 -5.64 -7.47
C PHE A 157 -10.75 -5.85 -7.45
N GLU A 158 -11.30 -6.33 -6.34
CA GLU A 158 -12.76 -6.52 -6.23
C GLU A 158 -13.49 -5.18 -6.28
N THR A 159 -13.00 -4.18 -5.55
CA THR A 159 -13.52 -2.82 -5.61
C THR A 159 -13.44 -2.24 -7.02
N GLN A 160 -12.32 -2.41 -7.71
CA GLN A 160 -12.14 -1.96 -9.09
C GLN A 160 -13.08 -2.69 -10.07
N ARG A 161 -13.27 -3.99 -9.89
CA ARG A 161 -14.18 -4.81 -10.71
C ARG A 161 -15.62 -4.38 -10.52
N GLN A 162 -16.07 -4.17 -9.30
CA GLN A 162 -17.40 -3.67 -8.98
C GLN A 162 -17.61 -2.27 -9.54
N PHE A 163 -16.63 -1.38 -9.38
CA PHE A 163 -16.66 -0.03 -9.96
C PHE A 163 -16.84 -0.07 -11.49
N THR A 164 -16.02 -0.87 -12.19
CA THR A 164 -16.09 -0.98 -13.66
C THR A 164 -17.41 -1.61 -14.10
N GLY A 165 -17.90 -2.63 -13.40
CA GLY A 165 -19.17 -3.27 -13.66
C GLY A 165 -20.36 -2.31 -13.49
N ASN A 166 -20.38 -1.56 -12.39
CA ASN A 166 -21.41 -0.59 -12.12
C ASN A 166 -21.39 0.58 -13.13
N ALA A 167 -20.19 1.09 -13.47
CA ALA A 167 -20.02 2.11 -14.50
C ALA A 167 -20.59 1.66 -15.86
N ALA A 168 -20.29 0.42 -16.28
CA ALA A 168 -20.81 -0.14 -17.51
C ALA A 168 -22.35 -0.24 -17.49
N HIS A 169 -22.95 -0.61 -16.35
CA HIS A 169 -24.41 -0.65 -16.18
C HIS A 169 -25.05 0.74 -16.24
N GLU A 170 -24.45 1.73 -15.56
CA GLU A 170 -24.95 3.11 -15.53
C GLU A 170 -24.78 3.84 -16.87
N ILE A 171 -23.84 3.42 -17.72
CA ILE A 171 -23.70 3.90 -19.10
C ILE A 171 -24.71 3.21 -20.03
N ARG A 172 -24.91 1.89 -19.89
CA ARG A 172 -25.80 1.12 -20.76
C ARG A 172 -27.27 1.58 -20.67
N THR A 173 -27.73 1.93 -19.47
CA THR A 173 -29.13 2.31 -19.22
C THR A 173 -29.57 3.56 -20.02
N PRO A 174 -28.89 4.73 -19.94
CA PRO A 174 -29.27 5.89 -20.75
C PRO A 174 -29.13 5.64 -22.25
N LEU A 175 -28.10 4.89 -22.69
CA LEU A 175 -27.97 4.51 -24.09
C LEU A 175 -29.16 3.68 -24.59
N ALA A 176 -29.58 2.68 -23.82
CA ALA A 176 -30.75 1.85 -24.18
C ALA A 176 -32.05 2.66 -24.19
N LEU A 177 -32.21 3.64 -23.27
CA LEU A 177 -33.37 4.54 -23.28
C LEU A 177 -33.37 5.47 -24.51
N MET A 178 -32.24 6.07 -24.85
CA MET A 178 -32.12 6.89 -26.07
C MET A 178 -32.44 6.06 -27.32
N GLN A 179 -31.90 4.86 -27.44
CA GLN A 179 -32.17 3.96 -28.55
C GLN A 179 -33.67 3.59 -28.65
N ALA A 180 -34.27 3.20 -27.51
CA ALA A 180 -35.69 2.84 -27.48
C ALA A 180 -36.61 4.03 -27.89
N GLN A 181 -36.27 5.25 -27.47
CA GLN A 181 -37.02 6.44 -27.86
C GLN A 181 -36.89 6.77 -29.34
N LEU A 182 -35.68 6.64 -29.92
CA LEU A 182 -35.46 6.79 -31.35
C LEU A 182 -36.20 5.71 -32.16
N ASP A 183 -36.17 4.47 -31.69
CA ASP A 183 -36.90 3.34 -32.35
C ASP A 183 -38.41 3.58 -32.31
N LEU A 184 -38.95 4.05 -31.18
CA LEU A 184 -40.40 4.41 -31.07
C LEU A 184 -40.73 5.56 -31.99
N TYR A 185 -39.90 6.61 -32.08
CA TYR A 185 -40.12 7.71 -33.00
C TYR A 185 -40.12 7.26 -34.47
N HIS A 186 -39.20 6.38 -34.85
CA HIS A 186 -39.13 5.80 -36.20
C HIS A 186 -40.30 4.86 -36.51
N ALA A 187 -40.80 4.09 -35.52
CA ALA A 187 -41.91 3.16 -35.69
C ALA A 187 -43.28 3.83 -35.77
N ALA A 188 -43.40 4.99 -35.11
CA ALA A 188 -44.62 5.83 -35.25
C ALA A 188 -44.54 6.50 -36.63
N GLU A 189 -45.28 6.03 -37.62
CA GLU A 189 -45.35 6.60 -38.99
C GLU A 189 -45.71 8.08 -39.06
N ASN A 190 -45.63 8.81 -37.94
CA ASN A 190 -46.01 10.21 -37.75
C ASN A 190 -44.78 11.12 -37.76
N SER A 191 -44.07 11.16 -38.86
CA SER A 191 -43.01 12.17 -39.10
C SER A 191 -43.56 13.62 -39.20
N GLU A 192 -44.89 13.84 -39.14
CA GLU A 192 -45.53 15.15 -39.16
C GLU A 192 -45.90 15.68 -37.76
N ASN A 193 -45.70 14.92 -36.68
CA ASN A 193 -46.04 15.38 -35.33
C ASN A 193 -44.83 16.07 -34.68
N GLU A 194 -44.71 17.37 -34.86
CA GLU A 194 -43.65 18.23 -34.33
C GLU A 194 -43.51 18.13 -32.80
N ALA A 195 -44.64 17.90 -32.07
CA ALA A 195 -44.62 17.71 -30.62
C ALA A 195 -43.94 16.41 -30.19
N ALA A 196 -44.18 15.30 -30.91
CA ALA A 196 -43.53 14.03 -30.63
C ALA A 196 -41.99 14.05 -30.93
N ALA A 197 -41.60 14.77 -32.00
CA ALA A 197 -40.21 15.01 -32.32
C ALA A 197 -39.53 15.81 -31.20
N GLN A 198 -40.17 16.85 -30.71
CA GLN A 198 -39.67 17.71 -29.65
C GLN A 198 -39.49 16.96 -28.33
N GLU A 199 -40.46 16.13 -27.96
CA GLU A 199 -40.37 15.26 -26.77
C GLU A 199 -39.22 14.25 -26.85
N THR A 200 -39.04 13.62 -28.03
CA THR A 200 -37.95 12.68 -28.26
C THR A 200 -36.59 13.38 -28.17
N ILE A 201 -36.43 14.56 -28.81
CA ILE A 201 -35.20 15.36 -28.76
C ILE A 201 -34.91 15.77 -27.32
N GLN A 202 -35.89 16.24 -26.56
CA GLN A 202 -35.71 16.63 -25.17
C GLN A 202 -35.20 15.44 -24.32
N MET A 203 -35.86 14.28 -24.44
CA MET A 203 -35.44 13.08 -23.68
C MET A 203 -34.05 12.60 -24.06
N VAL A 204 -33.68 12.57 -25.35
CA VAL A 204 -32.35 12.23 -25.80
C VAL A 204 -31.31 13.22 -25.26
N THR A 205 -31.67 14.52 -25.26
CA THR A 205 -30.77 15.56 -24.70
C THR A 205 -30.54 15.37 -23.22
N GLU A 206 -31.60 15.13 -22.43
CA GLU A 206 -31.49 14.85 -20.97
C GLU A 206 -30.63 13.61 -20.69
N GLN A 207 -30.81 12.52 -21.45
CA GLN A 207 -29.98 11.32 -21.28
C GLN A 207 -28.53 11.55 -21.69
N ASN A 208 -28.27 12.35 -22.74
CA ASN A 208 -26.91 12.69 -23.14
C ASN A 208 -26.19 13.59 -22.11
N GLU A 209 -26.88 14.55 -21.53
CA GLU A 209 -26.33 15.37 -20.43
C GLU A 209 -26.00 14.53 -19.22
N ARG A 210 -26.90 13.61 -18.84
CA ARG A 210 -26.67 12.65 -17.76
C ARG A 210 -25.46 11.78 -18.02
N LEU A 211 -25.32 11.25 -19.24
CA LEU A 211 -24.18 10.43 -19.65
C LEU A 211 -22.88 11.24 -19.62
N SER A 212 -22.91 12.46 -20.11
CA SER A 212 -21.76 13.38 -20.11
C SER A 212 -21.30 13.69 -18.69
N LYS A 213 -22.23 13.95 -17.76
CA LYS A 213 -21.93 14.15 -16.34
C LYS A 213 -21.31 12.89 -15.72
N LEU A 214 -21.85 11.70 -16.01
CA LEU A 214 -21.31 10.42 -15.55
C LEU A 214 -19.86 10.21 -16.01
N VAL A 215 -19.61 10.35 -17.33
CA VAL A 215 -18.25 10.17 -17.91
C VAL A 215 -17.27 11.16 -17.32
N ARG A 216 -17.65 12.43 -17.18
CA ARG A 216 -16.81 13.46 -16.56
C ARG A 216 -16.45 13.09 -15.11
N THR A 217 -17.44 12.66 -14.32
CA THR A 217 -17.19 12.24 -12.93
C THR A 217 -16.27 11.02 -12.84
N LEU A 218 -16.37 10.05 -13.77
CA LEU A 218 -15.48 8.89 -13.83
C LEU A 218 -14.04 9.27 -14.18
N LEU A 219 -13.86 10.21 -15.12
CA LEU A 219 -12.54 10.76 -15.46
C LEU A 219 -11.94 11.50 -14.28
N ASP A 220 -12.71 12.35 -13.63
CA ASP A 220 -12.28 13.08 -12.43
C ASP A 220 -11.81 12.13 -11.33
N MET A 221 -12.54 11.04 -11.06
CA MET A 221 -12.11 10.01 -10.09
C MET A 221 -10.82 9.31 -10.49
N SER A 222 -10.60 9.08 -11.78
CA SER A 222 -9.35 8.46 -12.28
C SER A 222 -8.13 9.36 -12.09
N GLU A 223 -8.30 10.67 -12.14
CA GLU A 223 -7.22 11.66 -12.06
C GLU A 223 -6.87 12.10 -10.62
N LEU A 224 -7.71 11.81 -9.63
CA LEU A 224 -7.54 12.26 -8.24
C LEU A 224 -6.14 12.00 -7.66
N GLN A 225 -5.51 10.88 -8.01
CA GLN A 225 -4.21 10.49 -7.48
C GLN A 225 -3.04 11.24 -8.11
N THR A 226 -3.22 11.85 -9.29
CA THR A 226 -2.17 12.50 -10.08
C THR A 226 -2.10 14.01 -9.86
N VAL A 227 -3.14 14.61 -9.30
CA VAL A 227 -3.23 16.06 -9.07
C VAL A 227 -2.25 16.51 -7.98
N ALA A 228 -1.53 17.62 -8.22
CA ALA A 228 -0.65 18.24 -7.25
C ALA A 228 -1.45 18.80 -6.05
N ARG A 229 -0.88 18.68 -4.82
CA ARG A 229 -1.55 19.04 -3.56
C ARG A 229 -0.66 19.93 -2.69
N ASN A 230 -0.07 20.93 -3.28
CA ASN A 230 0.89 21.82 -2.62
C ASN A 230 0.47 23.30 -2.65
N GLU A 231 -0.79 23.56 -2.98
CA GLU A 231 -1.35 24.90 -3.01
C GLU A 231 -1.82 25.30 -1.61
N LYS A 232 -1.77 26.60 -1.32
CA LYS A 232 -2.35 27.17 -0.11
C LYS A 232 -3.75 27.64 -0.45
N ILE A 233 -4.73 27.08 0.22
CA ILE A 233 -6.16 27.27 -0.03
C ILE A 233 -6.73 28.05 1.13
N GLU A 234 -7.33 29.20 0.83
CA GLU A 234 -8.10 29.97 1.78
C GLU A 234 -9.53 29.41 1.82
N MET A 235 -9.87 28.75 2.93
CA MET A 235 -11.09 27.94 3.05
C MET A 235 -12.38 28.78 3.04
N GLN A 236 -12.34 30.00 3.54
CA GLN A 236 -13.55 30.85 3.63
C GLN A 236 -13.97 31.32 2.24
N GLY A 237 -13.03 31.85 1.45
CA GLY A 237 -13.28 32.28 0.08
C GLY A 237 -13.71 31.13 -0.83
N LEU A 238 -13.09 29.94 -0.66
CA LEU A 238 -13.49 28.76 -1.42
C LEU A 238 -14.93 28.29 -1.08
N ILE A 239 -15.33 28.37 0.18
CA ILE A 239 -16.72 28.08 0.58
C ILE A 239 -17.68 29.11 -0.02
N GLU A 240 -17.33 30.40 0.00
CA GLU A 240 -18.15 31.47 -0.61
C GLU A 240 -18.35 31.23 -2.11
N GLU A 241 -17.28 30.86 -2.83
CA GLU A 241 -17.34 30.54 -4.26
C GLU A 241 -18.30 29.38 -4.53
N VAL A 242 -18.18 28.27 -3.77
CA VAL A 242 -19.07 27.11 -3.92
C VAL A 242 -20.52 27.46 -3.63
N LEU A 243 -20.79 28.25 -2.58
CA LEU A 243 -22.16 28.64 -2.23
C LEU A 243 -22.77 29.55 -3.31
N ALA A 244 -21.97 30.47 -3.87
CA ALA A 244 -22.43 31.32 -4.98
C ALA A 244 -22.78 30.50 -6.23
N ASP A 245 -21.98 29.50 -6.58
CA ASP A 245 -22.23 28.62 -7.72
C ASP A 245 -23.47 27.73 -7.54
N LEU A 246 -23.80 27.35 -6.29
CA LEU A 246 -24.96 26.52 -5.97
C LEU A 246 -26.23 27.31 -5.58
N GLU A 247 -26.13 28.63 -5.48
CA GLU A 247 -27.26 29.51 -5.15
C GLU A 247 -28.48 29.33 -6.10
N PRO A 248 -28.30 29.24 -7.46
CA PRO A 248 -29.44 29.00 -8.35
C PRO A 248 -30.17 27.68 -8.06
N LEU A 249 -29.43 26.62 -7.73
CA LEU A 249 -29.98 25.30 -7.39
C LEU A 249 -30.74 25.33 -6.06
N ALA A 250 -30.24 26.08 -5.08
CA ALA A 250 -30.91 26.29 -3.79
C ALA A 250 -32.21 27.06 -3.93
N GLN A 251 -32.22 28.13 -4.73
CA GLN A 251 -33.41 28.94 -5.01
C GLN A 251 -34.54 28.16 -5.67
N GLU A 252 -34.24 27.20 -6.57
CA GLU A 252 -35.28 26.33 -7.18
C GLU A 252 -36.08 25.53 -6.14
N LYS A 253 -35.51 25.28 -4.96
CA LYS A 253 -36.16 24.55 -3.86
C LYS A 253 -36.49 25.39 -2.64
N ASN A 254 -36.32 26.71 -2.69
CA ASN A 254 -36.41 27.62 -1.56
C ASN A 254 -35.51 27.19 -0.37
N ILE A 255 -34.27 26.83 -0.63
CA ILE A 255 -33.33 26.42 0.41
C ILE A 255 -32.42 27.61 0.73
N GLU A 256 -32.27 27.89 2.02
CA GLU A 256 -31.39 28.93 2.51
C GLU A 256 -29.96 28.38 2.68
N LEU A 257 -28.97 29.03 2.05
CA LEU A 257 -27.55 28.72 2.21
C LEU A 257 -26.92 29.65 3.25
N ILE A 258 -26.33 29.09 4.30
CA ILE A 258 -25.72 29.84 5.39
C ILE A 258 -24.27 29.48 5.54
N GLN A 259 -23.37 30.46 5.41
CA GLN A 259 -21.99 30.31 5.83
C GLN A 259 -21.82 30.80 7.27
N LYS A 260 -21.36 29.93 8.19
CA LYS A 260 -21.02 30.32 9.55
C LYS A 260 -19.49 30.50 9.67
N THR A 261 -19.09 31.75 9.92
CA THR A 261 -17.72 32.10 10.27
C THR A 261 -17.59 32.08 11.79
N GLN A 262 -16.76 31.19 12.37
CA GLN A 262 -16.47 31.25 13.80
C GLN A 262 -15.29 32.22 14.03
N ASN A 263 -15.58 33.42 14.50
CA ASN A 263 -14.63 34.23 15.23
C ASN A 263 -14.42 33.56 16.60
N SER A 264 -13.21 33.13 16.88
CA SER A 264 -12.79 32.63 18.19
C SER A 264 -12.94 33.72 19.24
N SER A 265 -14.00 33.66 20.03
CA SER A 265 -14.04 34.35 21.33
C SER A 265 -14.83 33.52 22.31
N ASP A 266 -14.10 32.95 23.22
CA ASP A 266 -14.34 32.69 24.63
C ASP A 266 -15.77 32.87 25.16
N GLY A 267 -16.22 31.83 25.88
CA GLY A 267 -17.53 31.67 26.48
C GLY A 267 -18.12 32.94 27.11
N ARG A 268 -19.22 33.37 26.55
CA ARG A 268 -20.38 33.95 27.29
C ARG A 268 -21.64 33.75 26.46
N THR A 269 -22.52 32.89 26.94
CA THR A 269 -23.91 32.83 26.58
C THR A 269 -24.59 34.15 26.86
N ASP A 270 -25.03 34.85 25.82
CA ASP A 270 -26.22 35.66 25.94
C ASP A 270 -26.92 35.67 24.58
N GLY A 271 -28.21 35.27 24.62
CA GLY A 271 -29.02 35.09 23.43
C GLY A 271 -29.45 36.42 22.83
N THR A 272 -29.14 36.57 21.58
CA THR A 272 -29.96 37.41 20.67
C THR A 272 -29.66 36.94 19.24
N GLU A 273 -30.67 36.35 18.62
CA GLU A 273 -30.71 36.05 17.18
C GLU A 273 -30.67 37.39 16.43
N GLU A 274 -29.57 37.68 15.75
CA GLU A 274 -29.53 38.71 14.71
C GLU A 274 -29.22 38.05 13.37
N SER A 275 -30.27 37.89 12.60
CA SER A 275 -30.26 37.60 11.18
C SER A 275 -29.50 38.74 10.46
N LEU A 276 -28.26 38.49 10.01
CA LEU A 276 -27.53 39.45 9.21
C LEU A 276 -27.54 39.02 7.74
N LEU A 277 -28.44 39.64 6.99
CA LEU A 277 -28.32 39.82 5.54
C LEU A 277 -26.90 40.35 5.21
N VAL A 278 -26.20 39.65 4.33
CA VAL A 278 -24.86 40.01 3.84
C VAL A 278 -24.92 41.40 3.17
N ALA A 279 -24.45 42.40 3.90
CA ALA A 279 -24.02 43.67 3.32
C ALA A 279 -22.50 43.70 3.41
N CYS A 280 -21.84 43.66 2.27
CA CYS A 280 -20.40 43.86 2.14
C CYS A 280 -20.00 45.18 2.83
N SER A 281 -19.31 45.09 3.96
CA SER A 281 -18.50 46.20 4.48
C SER A 281 -17.12 45.67 4.85
N VAL A 282 -16.17 45.92 3.96
CA VAL A 282 -14.75 45.73 4.16
C VAL A 282 -14.31 46.61 5.32
N ASN A 283 -14.09 46.05 6.49
CA ASN A 283 -13.32 46.67 7.57
C ASN A 283 -11.88 46.09 7.55
N SER A 284 -11.00 46.81 6.84
CA SER A 284 -9.57 46.57 6.78
C SER A 284 -8.89 47.00 8.10
N ASN A 285 -8.90 46.15 9.13
CA ASN A 285 -7.98 46.29 10.28
C ASN A 285 -8.05 45.05 11.21
N GLU A 286 -7.98 43.83 10.67
CA GLU A 286 -7.77 42.63 11.47
C GLU A 286 -6.44 41.98 11.12
N LYS A 287 -5.72 41.53 12.14
CA LYS A 287 -4.39 40.92 12.04
C LYS A 287 -4.45 39.62 11.22
N PRO A 288 -3.39 39.27 10.45
CA PRO A 288 -3.36 38.11 9.57
C PRO A 288 -3.19 36.74 10.30
N GLU A 289 -3.67 36.60 11.52
CA GLU A 289 -3.54 35.34 12.30
C GLU A 289 -4.75 34.40 12.22
N ASP A 290 -5.87 34.83 11.59
CA ASP A 290 -7.12 34.06 11.52
C ASP A 290 -7.45 33.51 10.11
N GLU A 291 -6.55 33.59 9.15
CA GLU A 291 -6.75 32.97 7.85
C GLU A 291 -6.73 31.44 7.98
N LEU A 292 -7.86 30.81 7.65
CA LEU A 292 -8.01 29.35 7.64
C LEU A 292 -7.40 28.75 6.37
N ILE A 293 -6.08 28.54 6.39
CA ILE A 293 -5.31 28.06 5.24
C ILE A 293 -5.11 26.56 5.35
N LEU A 294 -5.55 25.84 4.31
CA LEU A 294 -5.29 24.41 4.10
C LEU A 294 -4.24 24.25 3.00
N THR A 295 -3.33 23.28 3.16
CA THR A 295 -2.42 22.88 2.08
C THR A 295 -2.99 21.68 1.33
N GLY A 296 -3.26 21.82 0.03
CA GLY A 296 -3.91 20.78 -0.74
C GLY A 296 -3.98 21.10 -2.23
N SER A 297 -4.97 20.54 -2.91
CA SER A 297 -5.36 20.92 -4.27
C SER A 297 -6.66 21.71 -4.23
N ASP A 298 -6.62 22.94 -4.71
CA ASP A 298 -7.75 23.85 -4.76
C ASP A 298 -8.95 23.23 -5.50
N ILE A 299 -8.72 22.71 -6.68
CA ILE A 299 -9.73 22.02 -7.51
C ILE A 299 -10.40 20.85 -6.77
N LEU A 300 -9.61 20.04 -6.05
CA LEU A 300 -10.16 18.87 -5.35
C LEU A 300 -10.98 19.29 -4.13
N ILE A 301 -10.49 20.26 -3.35
CA ILE A 301 -11.22 20.76 -2.18
C ILE A 301 -12.50 21.48 -2.62
N TYR A 302 -12.47 22.31 -3.68
CA TYR A 302 -13.66 22.88 -4.30
C TYR A 302 -14.69 21.79 -4.64
N ARG A 303 -14.28 20.74 -5.37
CA ARG A 303 -15.15 19.61 -5.75
C ARG A 303 -15.73 18.87 -4.55
N MET A 304 -14.95 18.70 -3.51
CA MET A 304 -15.40 18.08 -2.26
C MET A 304 -16.53 18.89 -1.62
N ILE A 305 -16.32 20.19 -1.42
CA ILE A 305 -17.31 21.09 -0.83
C ILE A 305 -18.55 21.15 -1.72
N TYR A 306 -18.38 21.30 -3.04
CA TYR A 306 -19.46 21.34 -4.02
C TYR A 306 -20.35 20.09 -3.93
N ASN A 307 -19.76 18.88 -3.91
CA ASN A 307 -20.51 17.63 -3.82
C ASN A 307 -21.28 17.48 -2.48
N LEU A 308 -20.69 17.92 -1.37
CA LEU A 308 -21.36 17.90 -0.06
C LEU A 308 -22.54 18.85 -0.04
N VAL A 309 -22.36 20.09 -0.50
CA VAL A 309 -23.41 21.12 -0.53
C VAL A 309 -24.50 20.78 -1.57
N GLU A 310 -24.11 20.30 -2.77
CA GLU A 310 -25.06 19.84 -3.80
C GLU A 310 -25.96 18.71 -3.24
N ASN A 311 -25.39 17.76 -2.50
CA ASN A 311 -26.16 16.71 -1.84
C ASN A 311 -27.07 17.25 -0.74
N ALA A 312 -26.58 18.15 0.09
CA ALA A 312 -27.37 18.82 1.13
C ALA A 312 -28.58 19.58 0.55
N ILE A 313 -28.46 20.21 -0.63
CA ILE A 313 -29.56 20.85 -1.36
C ILE A 313 -30.50 19.80 -1.97
N LYS A 314 -29.96 18.78 -2.66
CA LYS A 314 -30.78 17.78 -3.38
C LYS A 314 -31.68 16.97 -2.47
N TYR A 315 -31.20 16.58 -1.30
CA TYR A 315 -31.88 15.73 -0.34
C TYR A 315 -32.56 16.49 0.80
N ASN A 316 -32.55 17.85 0.73
CA ASN A 316 -33.26 18.69 1.67
C ASN A 316 -34.78 18.66 1.47
N ARG A 317 -35.49 19.11 2.48
CA ARG A 317 -36.91 19.46 2.40
C ARG A 317 -37.07 20.84 1.77
N VAL A 318 -38.26 21.12 1.23
CA VAL A 318 -38.61 22.48 0.78
C VAL A 318 -38.59 23.43 1.99
N ASP A 319 -38.14 24.66 1.77
CA ASP A 319 -37.92 25.68 2.81
C ASP A 319 -36.93 25.23 3.90
N GLY A 320 -35.98 24.39 3.53
CA GLY A 320 -34.89 23.90 4.41
C GLY A 320 -33.68 24.83 4.40
N THR A 321 -32.68 24.45 5.20
CA THR A 321 -31.46 25.23 5.36
C THR A 321 -30.25 24.30 5.14
N VAL A 322 -29.21 24.82 4.51
CA VAL A 322 -27.88 24.19 4.46
C VAL A 322 -26.86 25.13 5.11
N THR A 323 -26.20 24.67 6.14
CA THR A 323 -25.20 25.44 6.86
C THR A 323 -23.80 24.86 6.58
N VAL A 324 -22.90 25.71 6.10
CA VAL A 324 -21.49 25.36 5.88
C VAL A 324 -20.61 26.16 6.84
N SER A 325 -19.72 25.50 7.53
CA SER A 325 -18.75 26.14 8.42
C SER A 325 -17.40 25.48 8.33
N ALA A 326 -16.34 26.27 8.46
CA ALA A 326 -14.99 25.76 8.62
C ALA A 326 -14.37 26.39 9.87
N LYS A 327 -13.69 25.58 10.68
CA LYS A 327 -12.99 26.02 11.89
C LYS A 327 -11.61 25.37 12.01
N ARG A 328 -10.74 26.03 12.73
CA ARG A 328 -9.44 25.46 13.08
C ARG A 328 -9.54 24.73 14.43
N GLU A 329 -9.21 23.45 14.43
CA GLU A 329 -9.04 22.69 15.67
C GLU A 329 -7.60 22.19 15.76
N LYS A 330 -6.80 22.75 16.67
CA LYS A 330 -5.35 22.45 16.83
C LYS A 330 -4.56 22.67 15.53
N ASN A 331 -4.25 21.61 14.81
CA ASN A 331 -3.48 21.62 13.55
C ASN A 331 -4.30 21.08 12.38
N GLU A 332 -5.60 21.07 12.50
CA GLU A 332 -6.55 20.56 11.49
C GLU A 332 -7.58 21.62 11.14
N VAL A 333 -8.05 21.57 9.91
CA VAL A 333 -9.25 22.26 9.46
C VAL A 333 -10.40 21.28 9.56
N VAL A 334 -11.46 21.68 10.25
CA VAL A 334 -12.71 20.92 10.36
C VAL A 334 -13.77 21.67 9.54
N LEU A 335 -14.13 21.07 8.41
CA LEU A 335 -15.24 21.53 7.56
C LEU A 335 -16.51 20.79 7.97
N THR A 336 -17.60 21.51 8.19
CA THR A 336 -18.90 20.94 8.53
C THR A 336 -19.95 21.43 7.53
N VAL A 337 -20.70 20.48 6.95
CA VAL A 337 -21.85 20.74 6.09
C VAL A 337 -23.06 20.09 6.74
N ALA A 338 -24.03 20.89 7.20
CA ALA A 338 -25.23 20.43 7.87
C ALA A 338 -26.48 20.84 7.08
N ASP A 339 -27.40 19.91 6.89
CA ASP A 339 -28.70 20.12 6.25
C ASP A 339 -29.86 19.86 7.21
N THR A 340 -31.02 20.35 6.85
CA THR A 340 -32.29 20.10 7.56
C THR A 340 -33.16 19.08 6.84
N GLY A 341 -32.57 18.25 5.98
CA GLY A 341 -33.28 17.31 5.10
C GLY A 341 -33.81 16.06 5.79
N ASN A 342 -33.88 14.96 5.02
CA ASN A 342 -34.49 13.71 5.48
C ASN A 342 -33.59 12.84 6.38
N GLY A 343 -32.33 13.25 6.60
CA GLY A 343 -31.35 12.44 7.33
C GLY A 343 -30.91 11.17 6.61
N ILE A 344 -29.93 10.48 7.20
CA ILE A 344 -29.39 9.20 6.71
C ILE A 344 -29.47 8.20 7.87
N ASP A 345 -30.14 7.06 7.61
CA ASP A 345 -30.22 5.95 8.57
C ASP A 345 -28.81 5.44 8.91
N GLU A 346 -28.58 5.09 10.18
CA GLU A 346 -27.27 4.62 10.66
C GLU A 346 -26.73 3.43 9.89
N THR A 347 -27.60 2.55 9.41
CA THR A 347 -27.22 1.35 8.64
C THR A 347 -26.57 1.67 7.31
N PHE A 348 -26.80 2.85 6.76
CA PHE A 348 -26.26 3.27 5.46
C PHE A 348 -25.08 4.24 5.55
N ARG A 349 -24.73 4.75 6.73
CA ARG A 349 -23.70 5.81 6.89
C ARG A 349 -22.34 5.44 6.34
N GLU A 350 -21.95 4.17 6.40
CA GLU A 350 -20.71 3.71 5.77
C GLU A 350 -20.86 3.47 4.27
N GLN A 351 -22.02 2.96 3.86
CA GLN A 351 -22.27 2.55 2.48
C GLN A 351 -22.49 3.73 1.52
N ILE A 352 -22.95 4.89 2.02
CA ILE A 352 -23.19 6.09 1.19
C ILE A 352 -21.93 6.59 0.48
N PHE A 353 -20.74 6.20 0.95
CA PHE A 353 -19.46 6.52 0.35
C PHE A 353 -18.99 5.46 -0.67
N GLU A 354 -19.73 4.36 -0.84
CA GLU A 354 -19.41 3.37 -1.87
C GLU A 354 -19.84 3.91 -3.25
N PRO A 355 -18.99 3.71 -4.29
CA PRO A 355 -19.35 4.13 -5.64
C PRO A 355 -20.65 3.49 -6.11
N PHE A 356 -21.55 4.31 -6.70
CA PHE A 356 -22.88 3.92 -7.22
C PHE A 356 -23.89 3.49 -6.15
N PHE A 357 -23.56 3.60 -4.87
CA PHE A 357 -24.50 3.32 -3.80
C PHE A 357 -25.59 4.40 -3.69
N ARG A 358 -26.81 3.98 -3.39
CA ARG A 358 -27.99 4.86 -3.25
C ARG A 358 -28.97 4.19 -2.28
N VAL A 359 -29.42 4.93 -1.26
CA VAL A 359 -30.38 4.46 -0.25
C VAL A 359 -31.72 4.09 -0.89
N ASP A 360 -32.18 4.86 -1.88
CA ASP A 360 -33.43 4.59 -2.60
C ASP A 360 -33.22 4.76 -4.12
N LYS A 361 -33.19 3.64 -4.86
CA LYS A 361 -32.97 3.61 -6.31
C LYS A 361 -34.14 4.20 -7.12
N SER A 362 -35.36 4.21 -6.57
CA SER A 362 -36.56 4.69 -7.27
C SER A 362 -36.69 6.20 -7.20
N ARG A 363 -36.54 6.76 -6.00
CA ARG A 363 -36.66 8.19 -5.73
C ARG A 363 -35.51 9.01 -6.30
N SER A 364 -34.30 8.42 -6.22
CA SER A 364 -33.09 9.09 -6.71
C SER A 364 -32.96 9.10 -8.24
N ARG A 365 -33.69 8.27 -9.01
CA ARG A 365 -33.76 8.40 -10.47
C ARG A 365 -34.40 9.70 -10.90
N LYS A 366 -35.42 10.19 -10.17
CA LYS A 366 -36.05 11.49 -10.42
C LYS A 366 -35.16 12.69 -10.02
N ILE A 367 -34.24 12.52 -9.05
CA ILE A 367 -33.35 13.57 -8.54
C ILE A 367 -32.04 13.63 -9.35
N GLY A 368 -31.75 12.64 -10.24
CA GLY A 368 -30.67 12.73 -11.22
C GLY A 368 -29.26 12.40 -10.73
N GLY A 369 -29.09 11.83 -9.53
CA GLY A 369 -27.77 11.45 -9.01
C GLY A 369 -27.28 10.08 -9.49
N VAL A 370 -25.98 9.92 -9.77
CA VAL A 370 -25.35 8.65 -10.19
C VAL A 370 -24.81 7.85 -9.00
N GLY A 371 -24.71 8.44 -7.82
CA GLY A 371 -24.13 7.81 -6.62
C GLY A 371 -22.59 7.82 -6.61
N LEU A 372 -21.97 8.77 -7.30
CA LEU A 372 -20.50 8.93 -7.34
C LEU A 372 -20.01 10.14 -6.51
N GLY A 373 -20.88 11.09 -6.19
CA GLY A 373 -20.46 12.33 -5.52
C GLY A 373 -19.83 12.11 -4.14
N LEU A 374 -20.48 11.32 -3.26
CA LEU A 374 -19.93 11.03 -1.92
C LEU A 374 -18.72 10.08 -1.98
N ALA A 375 -18.68 9.16 -2.95
CA ALA A 375 -17.49 8.35 -3.18
C ALA A 375 -16.28 9.22 -3.56
N MET A 376 -16.48 10.21 -4.44
CA MET A 376 -15.46 11.19 -4.79
C MET A 376 -15.03 12.03 -3.57
N VAL A 377 -15.96 12.46 -2.72
CA VAL A 377 -15.65 13.17 -1.47
C VAL A 377 -14.71 12.34 -0.60
N ARG A 378 -15.03 11.05 -0.37
CA ARG A 378 -14.19 10.14 0.42
C ARG A 378 -12.79 9.99 -0.16
N GLU A 379 -12.67 9.79 -1.47
CA GLU A 379 -11.37 9.70 -2.14
C GLU A 379 -10.56 11.01 -2.01
N ILE A 380 -11.20 12.18 -2.19
CA ILE A 380 -10.53 13.47 -2.02
C ILE A 380 -10.03 13.65 -0.59
N VAL A 381 -10.83 13.29 0.41
CA VAL A 381 -10.44 13.35 1.82
C VAL A 381 -9.25 12.41 2.09
N GLN A 382 -9.30 11.17 1.59
CA GLN A 382 -8.23 10.18 1.77
C GLN A 382 -6.91 10.61 1.11
N VAL A 383 -6.94 11.19 -0.11
CA VAL A 383 -5.72 11.66 -0.77
C VAL A 383 -5.11 12.89 -0.10
N HIS A 384 -5.86 13.57 0.78
CA HIS A 384 -5.38 14.65 1.64
C HIS A 384 -5.07 14.19 3.07
N ASP A 385 -4.99 12.86 3.32
CA ASP A 385 -4.74 12.25 4.64
C ASP A 385 -5.76 12.71 5.71
N GLY A 386 -7.00 13.01 5.30
CA GLY A 386 -8.09 13.45 6.14
C GLY A 386 -9.05 12.32 6.54
N GLU A 387 -10.05 12.68 7.35
CA GLU A 387 -11.12 11.80 7.79
C GLU A 387 -12.48 12.48 7.52
N ILE A 388 -13.50 11.68 7.17
CA ILE A 388 -14.88 12.14 7.00
C ILE A 388 -15.82 11.31 7.85
N GLU A 389 -16.69 11.98 8.56
CA GLU A 389 -17.73 11.37 9.39
C GLU A 389 -19.12 11.92 9.00
N VAL A 390 -20.17 11.13 9.27
CA VAL A 390 -21.56 11.52 9.01
C VAL A 390 -22.41 11.24 10.22
N HIS A 391 -23.18 12.25 10.63
CA HIS A 391 -24.02 12.18 11.81
C HIS A 391 -25.46 12.68 11.49
N GLY A 392 -26.44 12.17 12.20
CA GLY A 392 -27.75 12.81 12.25
C GLY A 392 -27.71 14.05 13.14
N ASN A 393 -28.43 15.10 12.79
CA ASN A 393 -28.56 16.30 13.63
C ASN A 393 -29.91 16.39 14.35
N GLU A 394 -30.01 17.31 15.30
CA GLU A 394 -31.24 17.50 16.12
C GLU A 394 -32.47 17.93 15.32
N GLN A 395 -32.26 18.48 14.11
CA GLN A 395 -33.33 18.91 13.21
C GLN A 395 -33.86 17.80 12.29
N GLY A 396 -33.29 16.57 12.44
CA GLY A 396 -33.63 15.38 11.67
C GLY A 396 -32.90 15.27 10.34
N GLY A 397 -32.01 16.21 10.00
CA GLY A 397 -31.18 16.22 8.81
C GLY A 397 -29.84 15.49 9.01
N THR A 398 -28.89 15.77 8.09
CA THR A 398 -27.54 15.17 8.08
C THR A 398 -26.48 16.23 8.34
N THR A 399 -25.41 15.82 9.02
CA THR A 399 -24.20 16.62 9.17
C THR A 399 -23.01 15.80 8.71
N PHE A 400 -22.29 16.31 7.70
CA PHE A 400 -20.98 15.80 7.29
C PHE A 400 -19.91 16.62 7.96
N GLU A 401 -18.92 15.94 8.57
CA GLU A 401 -17.76 16.55 9.18
C GLU A 401 -16.49 16.00 8.50
N VAL A 402 -15.69 16.90 7.94
CA VAL A 402 -14.42 16.56 7.27
C VAL A 402 -13.27 17.19 8.04
N ARG A 403 -12.30 16.38 8.45
CA ARG A 403 -11.09 16.77 9.16
C ARG A 403 -9.87 16.62 8.26
N MET A 404 -9.09 17.68 8.08
CA MET A 404 -7.89 17.67 7.25
C MET A 404 -6.74 18.42 7.95
N GLY A 405 -5.53 17.90 7.88
CA GLY A 405 -4.34 18.54 8.46
C GLY A 405 -3.97 19.83 7.72
N MET A 406 -3.66 20.91 8.44
CA MET A 406 -3.25 22.20 7.85
C MET A 406 -1.94 22.15 7.08
N GLY A 407 -1.05 21.19 7.39
CA GLY A 407 0.22 20.97 6.70
C GLY A 407 0.28 19.61 6.05
N TRP A 408 0.54 19.57 4.75
CA TRP A 408 0.76 18.31 4.05
C TRP A 408 2.10 17.71 4.48
N ASN A 409 2.06 16.82 5.46
CA ASN A 409 3.21 16.07 5.93
C ASN A 409 3.27 14.76 5.14
N ARG A 410 4.12 14.70 4.11
CA ARG A 410 4.42 13.47 3.38
C ARG A 410 5.00 12.44 4.35
N ARG A 411 4.17 11.73 5.09
CA ARG A 411 4.58 10.49 5.76
C ARG A 411 4.80 9.46 4.66
N ILE A 412 6.05 9.41 4.17
CA ILE A 412 6.54 8.26 3.41
C ILE A 412 6.45 7.06 4.38
N LYS A 413 5.44 6.22 4.19
CA LYS A 413 5.37 4.90 4.83
C LYS A 413 5.96 3.87 3.88
#